data_e9869983eaa1dd8d815b8c26ed56d3ed
#
_entry.id   e9869983eaa1dd8d815b8c26ed56d3ed
#
_cell.length_a   1.000
_cell.length_b   1.000
_cell.length_c   1.000
_cell.angle_alpha   90.00
_cell.angle_beta   90.00
_cell.angle_gamma   90.00
#
_symmetry.space_group_name_H-M   'P 1'
#
loop_
_entity.id
_entity.type
_entity.pdbx_description
1 polymer ?
#
loop_
_entity_poly.entity_id
_entity_poly.type
_entity_poly.pdbx_seq_one_letter_code
_entity_poly.pdbx_strand_id
1 'polypeptide(L)'
;MAVSSRAVSDMPMFLKPFRVKSNTQMKGSDKKKLKATLKKHFPKLSDEDLNILLPTKDEIVVSKIYTFAEESVLLYIHGKNAVFFELEKEKIFYPSVYTLWKNPDLLPCFTTWTPVMARIANGADLLLPGVIIDEEKGMKAYGEGTLEKGDTVAVNLQSNRAPVAVGTAWLSSEDMYMAGRRGKCAGILHFYGDQLWAAGSRDNIPDLEPPCLPCLDKQEHAEQGDSAEEEVEGEMAAVCEGVKNLEVSDVQPIAVENVLEEESNIPEASATPEVAEESEARTPAEVLFFSVDKTN
;
A
#
# COMPACT_ATOMS: atom_id res chain seq x y z
N MET A 1 9.57 -10.68 -15.27
CA MET A 1 9.62 -9.56 -14.32
C MET A 1 10.45 -10.01 -13.14
N ALA A 2 11.41 -9.21 -12.67
CA ALA A 2 12.25 -9.61 -11.55
C ALA A 2 11.40 -9.58 -10.27
N VAL A 3 11.13 -10.75 -9.72
CA VAL A 3 10.52 -10.87 -8.40
C VAL A 3 11.56 -10.40 -7.40
N SER A 4 11.38 -9.19 -6.88
CA SER A 4 12.20 -8.68 -5.80
C SER A 4 12.02 -9.62 -4.61
N SER A 5 13.11 -10.30 -4.22
CA SER A 5 13.12 -11.06 -2.97
C SER A 5 13.27 -10.06 -1.82
N ARG A 6 12.17 -9.39 -1.46
CA ARG A 6 12.11 -8.71 -0.18
C ARG A 6 12.39 -9.77 0.89
N ALA A 7 13.44 -9.58 1.67
CA ALA A 7 13.48 -10.15 3.01
C ALA A 7 12.32 -9.49 3.75
N VAL A 8 11.17 -10.13 3.70
CA VAL A 8 9.93 -9.65 4.33
C VAL A 8 10.26 -9.54 5.79
N SER A 9 10.23 -8.32 6.34
CA SER A 9 10.18 -8.19 7.78
C SER A 9 8.96 -8.99 8.22
N ASP A 10 9.13 -9.89 9.18
CA ASP A 10 8.05 -10.78 9.67
C ASP A 10 6.87 -10.01 10.32
N MET A 11 6.77 -8.69 10.12
CA MET A 11 5.77 -7.83 10.74
C MET A 11 5.19 -6.84 9.75
N PRO A 12 3.89 -6.48 9.87
CA PRO A 12 3.27 -5.44 9.08
C PRO A 12 4.03 -4.11 9.14
N MET A 13 4.14 -3.46 7.99
CA MET A 13 5.00 -2.28 7.81
C MET A 13 4.62 -1.11 8.71
N PHE A 14 3.33 -0.94 8.96
CA PHE A 14 2.77 0.16 9.74
C PHE A 14 2.24 -0.28 11.13
N LEU A 15 2.68 -1.43 11.62
CA LEU A 15 2.31 -1.90 12.97
C LEU A 15 2.84 -0.95 14.05
N LYS A 16 4.04 -0.38 13.84
CA LYS A 16 4.67 0.58 14.73
C LYS A 16 4.71 1.97 14.10
N PRO A 17 4.84 3.04 14.92
CA PRO A 17 4.94 4.39 14.40
C PRO A 17 6.05 4.56 13.37
N PHE A 18 5.79 5.36 12.36
CA PHE A 18 6.73 5.75 11.33
C PHE A 18 7.16 7.22 11.51
N ARG A 19 8.31 7.57 10.93
CA ARG A 19 8.86 8.93 11.00
C ARG A 19 8.69 9.62 9.66
N VAL A 20 8.06 10.80 9.65
CA VAL A 20 7.94 11.63 8.45
C VAL A 20 9.26 12.36 8.22
N LYS A 21 9.79 12.24 6.99
CA LYS A 21 10.99 12.95 6.55
C LYS A 21 10.67 14.26 5.85
N SER A 22 9.73 14.25 4.93
CA SER A 22 9.35 15.42 4.15
C SER A 22 7.95 15.27 3.58
N ASN A 23 7.27 16.40 3.45
CA ASN A 23 5.99 16.51 2.75
C ASN A 23 6.19 17.43 1.55
N THR A 24 5.71 17.03 0.39
CA THR A 24 5.84 17.80 -0.85
C THR A 24 4.52 17.79 -1.59
N GLN A 25 4.04 18.96 -1.97
CA GLN A 25 2.85 19.09 -2.81
C GLN A 25 3.14 18.64 -4.23
N MET A 26 2.28 17.80 -4.79
CA MET A 26 2.46 17.24 -6.13
C MET A 26 2.03 18.22 -7.22
N LYS A 27 2.88 18.46 -8.22
CA LYS A 27 2.57 19.27 -9.39
C LYS A 27 1.59 18.56 -10.32
N GLY A 28 0.82 19.31 -11.09
CA GLY A 28 -0.17 18.75 -12.03
C GLY A 28 0.42 17.76 -13.06
N SER A 29 1.65 18.01 -13.53
CA SER A 29 2.37 17.09 -14.42
C SER A 29 2.64 15.73 -13.76
N ASP A 30 3.02 15.76 -12.47
CA ASP A 30 3.40 14.56 -11.75
C ASP A 30 2.17 13.75 -11.32
N LYS A 31 1.04 14.43 -11.04
CA LYS A 31 -0.26 13.76 -10.86
C LYS A 31 -0.67 12.96 -12.09
N LYS A 32 -0.48 13.53 -13.32
CA LYS A 32 -0.77 12.81 -14.56
C LYS A 32 0.13 11.59 -14.75
N LYS A 33 1.43 11.72 -14.45
CA LYS A 33 2.37 10.60 -14.51
C LYS A 33 2.00 9.50 -13.50
N LEU A 34 1.68 9.90 -12.26
CA LEU A 34 1.25 8.96 -11.21
C LEU A 34 0.02 8.18 -11.65
N LYS A 35 -1.03 8.85 -12.14
CA LYS A 35 -2.24 8.19 -12.65
C LYS A 35 -1.92 7.18 -13.76
N ALA A 36 -1.07 7.55 -14.72
CA ALA A 36 -0.66 6.66 -15.80
C ALA A 36 0.11 5.43 -15.27
N THR A 37 0.93 5.62 -14.23
CA THR A 37 1.66 4.53 -13.59
C THR A 37 0.71 3.62 -12.81
N LEU A 38 -0.19 4.18 -12.00
CA LEU A 38 -1.19 3.43 -11.24
C LEU A 38 -2.11 2.60 -12.15
N LYS A 39 -2.52 3.16 -13.29
CA LYS A 39 -3.33 2.43 -14.27
C LYS A 39 -2.61 1.22 -14.87
N LYS A 40 -1.28 1.28 -14.99
CA LYS A 40 -0.47 0.12 -15.40
C LYS A 40 -0.35 -0.95 -14.32
N HIS A 41 -0.22 -0.53 -13.04
CA HIS A 41 -0.13 -1.45 -11.91
C HIS A 41 -1.49 -2.06 -11.56
N PHE A 42 -2.57 -1.28 -11.70
CA PHE A 42 -3.93 -1.69 -11.34
C PHE A 42 -4.86 -1.50 -12.55
N PRO A 43 -4.87 -2.45 -13.50
CA PRO A 43 -5.68 -2.32 -14.73
C PRO A 43 -7.18 -2.22 -14.47
N LYS A 44 -7.65 -2.73 -13.33
CA LYS A 44 -9.06 -2.65 -12.91
C LYS A 44 -9.50 -1.23 -12.51
N LEU A 45 -8.57 -0.29 -12.23
CA LEU A 45 -8.91 1.10 -11.93
C LEU A 45 -9.33 1.83 -13.21
N SER A 46 -10.55 2.34 -13.22
CA SER A 46 -11.02 3.23 -14.29
C SER A 46 -10.40 4.63 -14.19
N ASP A 47 -10.50 5.41 -15.25
CA ASP A 47 -10.06 6.81 -15.21
C ASP A 47 -10.94 7.66 -14.27
N GLU A 48 -12.19 7.25 -14.09
CA GLU A 48 -13.12 7.86 -13.14
C GLU A 48 -12.70 7.59 -11.70
N ASP A 49 -12.37 6.35 -11.36
CA ASP A 49 -11.85 5.97 -10.04
C ASP A 49 -10.59 6.74 -9.71
N LEU A 50 -9.65 6.82 -10.67
CA LEU A 50 -8.42 7.59 -10.50
C LEU A 50 -8.67 9.09 -10.34
N ASN A 51 -9.75 9.62 -10.90
CA ASN A 51 -10.13 11.03 -10.69
C ASN A 51 -10.77 11.25 -9.32
N ILE A 52 -11.47 10.28 -8.77
CA ILE A 52 -12.03 10.31 -7.41
C ILE A 52 -10.92 10.17 -6.37
N LEU A 53 -9.98 9.23 -6.59
CA LEU A 53 -8.89 8.96 -5.65
C LEU A 53 -7.84 10.07 -5.65
N LEU A 54 -7.50 10.59 -6.83
CA LEU A 54 -6.45 11.59 -7.07
C LEU A 54 -6.99 12.73 -7.95
N PRO A 55 -7.88 13.60 -7.47
CA PRO A 55 -8.44 14.68 -8.26
C PRO A 55 -7.35 15.61 -8.82
N THR A 56 -7.54 16.10 -10.03
CA THR A 56 -6.54 16.97 -10.66
C THR A 56 -6.50 18.36 -10.02
N LYS A 57 -7.67 18.82 -9.53
CA LYS A 57 -7.82 20.15 -8.94
C LYS A 57 -7.41 20.20 -7.46
N ASP A 58 -7.59 19.10 -6.73
CA ASP A 58 -7.31 19.05 -5.31
C ASP A 58 -5.81 18.88 -5.05
N GLU A 59 -5.38 19.26 -3.87
CA GLU A 59 -4.00 19.09 -3.44
C GLU A 59 -3.72 17.62 -3.11
N ILE A 60 -2.66 17.10 -3.72
CA ILE A 60 -2.10 15.79 -3.40
C ILE A 60 -0.73 16.00 -2.80
N VAL A 61 -0.54 15.48 -1.61
CA VAL A 61 0.73 15.55 -0.90
C VAL A 61 1.46 14.23 -1.03
N VAL A 62 2.74 14.27 -1.35
CA VAL A 62 3.65 13.13 -1.27
C VAL A 62 4.44 13.26 0.02
N SER A 63 4.21 12.35 0.94
CA SER A 63 4.96 12.28 2.20
C SER A 63 6.00 11.17 2.11
N LYS A 64 7.27 11.53 2.28
CA LYS A 64 8.35 10.55 2.43
C LYS A 64 8.49 10.20 3.89
N ILE A 65 8.37 8.92 4.19
CA ILE A 65 8.46 8.40 5.55
C ILE A 65 9.52 7.30 5.66
N TYR A 66 9.93 7.03 6.89
CA TYR A 66 10.68 5.84 7.27
C TYR A 66 9.85 5.00 8.25
N THR A 67 9.68 3.73 7.92
CA THR A 67 9.04 2.76 8.82
C THR A 67 9.95 2.46 10.02
N PHE A 68 9.44 1.73 11.00
CA PHE A 68 10.26 1.28 12.13
C PHE A 68 11.43 0.36 11.72
N ALA A 69 11.32 -0.29 10.54
CA ALA A 69 12.39 -1.09 9.94
C ALA A 69 13.35 -0.27 9.05
N GLU A 70 13.30 1.07 9.16
CA GLU A 70 14.10 2.03 8.36
C GLU A 70 13.89 1.86 6.82
N GLU A 71 12.76 1.32 6.41
CA GLU A 71 12.36 1.27 5.00
C GLU A 71 11.79 2.61 4.56
N SER A 72 12.25 3.11 3.41
CA SER A 72 11.75 4.35 2.82
C SER A 72 10.50 4.09 2.01
N VAL A 73 9.42 4.79 2.38
CA VAL A 73 8.09 4.68 1.75
C VAL A 73 7.60 6.07 1.35
N LEU A 74 6.97 6.17 0.20
CA LEU A 74 6.27 7.35 -0.27
C LEU A 74 4.77 7.15 -0.07
N LEU A 75 4.14 8.05 0.67
CA LEU A 75 2.69 8.07 0.87
C LEU A 75 2.08 9.11 -0.06
N TYR A 76 1.08 8.72 -0.83
CA TYR A 76 0.30 9.61 -1.70
C TYR A 76 -1.00 9.95 -0.98
N ILE A 77 -1.10 11.19 -0.49
CA ILE A 77 -2.15 11.63 0.42
C ILE A 77 -3.11 12.56 -0.32
N HIS A 78 -4.40 12.24 -0.26
CA HIS A 78 -5.49 13.09 -0.70
C HIS A 78 -6.37 13.46 0.50
N GLY A 79 -6.47 14.75 0.79
CA GLY A 79 -7.12 15.22 2.01
C GLY A 79 -6.35 14.76 3.24
N LYS A 80 -6.95 13.91 4.06
CA LYS A 80 -6.30 13.32 5.24
C LYS A 80 -5.79 11.90 5.00
N ASN A 81 -6.26 11.22 3.95
CA ASN A 81 -6.04 9.80 3.77
C ASN A 81 -4.89 9.52 2.78
N ALA A 82 -3.97 8.66 3.19
CA ALA A 82 -3.06 8.05 2.26
C ALA A 82 -3.87 7.11 1.33
N VAL A 83 -3.93 7.43 0.04
CA VAL A 83 -4.66 6.61 -0.95
C VAL A 83 -3.78 5.47 -1.48
N PHE A 84 -2.53 5.75 -1.74
CA PHE A 84 -1.54 4.76 -2.14
C PHE A 84 -0.25 4.96 -1.35
N PHE A 85 0.52 3.89 -1.23
CA PHE A 85 1.89 3.96 -0.76
C PHE A 85 2.82 3.21 -1.71
N GLU A 86 4.07 3.67 -1.83
CA GLU A 86 5.08 3.12 -2.73
C GLU A 86 6.32 2.78 -1.94
N LEU A 87 6.82 1.56 -2.12
CA LEU A 87 8.15 1.18 -1.64
C LEU A 87 9.19 1.83 -2.54
N GLU A 88 9.92 2.81 -2.04
CA GLU A 88 10.84 3.64 -2.84
C GLU A 88 11.92 2.82 -3.54
N LYS A 89 12.42 1.77 -2.90
CA LYS A 89 13.46 0.89 -3.46
C LYS A 89 12.95 0.03 -4.62
N GLU A 90 11.75 -0.51 -4.48
CA GLU A 90 11.19 -1.52 -5.39
C GLU A 90 10.29 -0.90 -6.45
N LYS A 91 9.86 0.35 -6.24
CA LYS A 91 8.91 1.06 -7.11
C LYS A 91 7.57 0.32 -7.27
N ILE A 92 7.16 -0.39 -6.21
CA ILE A 92 5.90 -1.11 -6.16
C ILE A 92 4.88 -0.26 -5.41
N PHE A 93 3.70 -0.12 -6.03
CA PHE A 93 2.57 0.61 -5.46
C PHE A 93 1.60 -0.34 -4.78
N TYR A 94 1.09 0.11 -3.65
CA TYR A 94 0.06 -0.58 -2.89
C TYR A 94 -1.09 0.38 -2.59
N PRO A 95 -2.36 -0.04 -2.75
CA PRO A 95 -3.49 0.75 -2.28
C PRO A 95 -3.58 0.66 -0.76
N SER A 96 -4.08 1.71 -0.12
CA SER A 96 -4.45 1.63 1.29
C SER A 96 -5.85 1.04 1.46
N VAL A 97 -6.23 0.73 2.69
CA VAL A 97 -7.61 0.31 3.00
C VAL A 97 -8.64 1.36 2.58
N TYR A 98 -8.32 2.66 2.68
CA TYR A 98 -9.19 3.74 2.22
C TYR A 98 -9.49 3.70 0.72
N THR A 99 -8.51 3.30 -0.08
CA THR A 99 -8.68 3.10 -1.53
C THR A 99 -9.52 1.87 -1.81
N LEU A 100 -9.27 0.78 -1.10
CA LEU A 100 -10.01 -0.47 -1.28
C LEU A 100 -11.46 -0.35 -0.81
N TRP A 101 -11.78 0.52 0.15
CA TRP A 101 -13.17 0.75 0.53
C TRP A 101 -13.98 1.45 -0.57
N LYS A 102 -13.33 2.22 -1.43
CA LYS A 102 -13.95 2.81 -2.62
C LYS A 102 -14.00 1.83 -3.80
N ASN A 103 -13.02 0.94 -3.90
CA ASN A 103 -12.87 -0.04 -4.97
C ASN A 103 -12.58 -1.44 -4.39
N PRO A 104 -13.58 -2.13 -3.80
CA PRO A 104 -13.35 -3.39 -3.07
C PRO A 104 -12.81 -4.53 -3.94
N ASP A 105 -13.14 -4.52 -5.23
CA ASP A 105 -12.75 -5.57 -6.19
C ASP A 105 -11.45 -5.25 -6.95
N LEU A 106 -10.71 -4.24 -6.47
CA LEU A 106 -9.46 -3.81 -7.12
C LEU A 106 -8.40 -4.91 -7.12
N LEU A 107 -8.27 -5.64 -6.03
CA LEU A 107 -7.27 -6.68 -5.82
C LEU A 107 -7.92 -8.06 -5.69
N PRO A 108 -7.18 -9.14 -6.00
CA PRO A 108 -7.56 -10.47 -5.55
C PRO A 108 -7.70 -10.44 -4.02
N CYS A 109 -8.81 -10.99 -3.51
CA CYS A 109 -9.13 -10.89 -2.09
C CYS A 109 -9.24 -12.27 -1.45
N PHE A 110 -8.62 -12.43 -0.28
CA PHE A 110 -8.78 -13.60 0.58
C PHE A 110 -9.76 -13.29 1.69
N THR A 111 -10.77 -14.13 1.84
CA THR A 111 -11.73 -14.01 2.93
C THR A 111 -11.24 -14.81 4.14
N THR A 112 -11.35 -14.22 5.32
CA THR A 112 -10.91 -14.83 6.58
C THR A 112 -11.97 -14.72 7.67
N TRP A 113 -11.79 -15.48 8.73
CA TRP A 113 -12.62 -15.45 9.92
C TRP A 113 -12.32 -14.22 10.77
N THR A 114 -13.33 -13.67 11.41
CA THR A 114 -13.19 -12.49 12.28
C THR A 114 -12.08 -12.63 13.34
N PRO A 115 -11.92 -13.78 14.04
CA PRO A 115 -10.84 -13.94 15.02
C PRO A 115 -9.42 -13.87 14.44
N VAL A 116 -9.24 -14.11 13.14
CA VAL A 116 -7.93 -13.98 12.47
C VAL A 116 -7.47 -12.53 12.42
N MET A 117 -8.41 -11.57 12.39
CA MET A 117 -8.07 -10.15 12.39
C MET A 117 -7.29 -9.73 13.64
N ALA A 118 -7.61 -10.29 14.81
CA ALA A 118 -6.87 -10.03 16.03
C ALA A 118 -5.40 -10.49 15.93
N ARG A 119 -5.14 -11.60 15.24
CA ARG A 119 -3.77 -12.09 15.00
C ARG A 119 -3.03 -11.17 14.02
N ILE A 120 -3.69 -10.71 12.96
CA ILE A 120 -3.13 -9.74 12.00
C ILE A 120 -2.80 -8.44 12.73
N ALA A 121 -3.67 -7.93 13.57
CA ALA A 121 -3.45 -6.73 14.38
C ALA A 121 -2.25 -6.86 15.34
N ASN A 122 -1.93 -8.07 15.77
CA ASN A 122 -0.75 -8.39 16.56
C ASN A 122 0.51 -8.67 15.72
N GLY A 123 0.45 -8.47 14.42
CA GLY A 123 1.60 -8.56 13.53
C GLY A 123 1.77 -9.92 12.84
N ALA A 124 0.80 -10.81 12.89
CA ALA A 124 0.87 -12.09 12.19
C ALA A 124 0.55 -11.96 10.70
N ASP A 125 1.18 -12.80 9.89
CA ASP A 125 0.81 -13.02 8.48
C ASP A 125 -0.50 -13.82 8.40
N LEU A 126 -1.20 -13.68 7.26
CA LEU A 126 -2.33 -14.55 6.95
C LEU A 126 -1.81 -15.94 6.56
N LEU A 127 -2.27 -16.96 7.30
CA LEU A 127 -1.94 -18.35 7.02
C LEU A 127 -3.05 -19.01 6.18
N LEU A 128 -2.69 -20.00 5.36
CA LEU A 128 -3.66 -20.77 4.55
C LEU A 128 -4.79 -21.43 5.36
N PRO A 129 -4.57 -21.97 6.57
CA PRO A 129 -5.67 -22.47 7.40
C PRO A 129 -6.69 -21.40 7.82
N GLY A 130 -6.27 -20.12 7.87
CA GLY A 130 -7.14 -19.00 8.20
C GLY A 130 -7.95 -18.44 7.04
N VAL A 131 -7.75 -18.95 5.82
CA VAL A 131 -8.48 -18.51 4.63
C VAL A 131 -9.71 -19.38 4.42
N ILE A 132 -10.85 -18.74 4.22
CA ILE A 132 -12.09 -19.41 3.83
C ILE A 132 -12.03 -19.60 2.33
N ILE A 133 -12.09 -20.86 1.90
CA ILE A 133 -12.03 -21.24 0.49
C ILE A 133 -13.25 -22.10 0.12
N ASP A 134 -13.66 -21.95 -1.11
CA ASP A 134 -14.62 -22.85 -1.74
C ASP A 134 -13.84 -24.03 -2.37
N GLU A 135 -13.86 -25.18 -1.71
CA GLU A 135 -13.10 -26.34 -2.14
C GLU A 135 -13.55 -26.88 -3.50
N GLU A 136 -14.80 -26.63 -3.89
CA GLU A 136 -15.35 -27.04 -5.18
C GLU A 136 -14.67 -26.29 -6.35
N LYS A 137 -14.16 -25.09 -6.10
CA LYS A 137 -13.42 -24.29 -7.08
C LYS A 137 -11.98 -24.76 -7.30
N GLY A 138 -11.44 -25.64 -6.44
CA GLY A 138 -10.07 -26.09 -6.53
C GLY A 138 -9.07 -24.94 -6.54
N MET A 139 -8.13 -24.91 -7.50
CA MET A 139 -7.12 -23.86 -7.61
C MET A 139 -7.72 -22.46 -7.79
N LYS A 140 -8.89 -22.32 -8.40
CA LYS A 140 -9.56 -21.03 -8.58
C LYS A 140 -10.05 -20.40 -7.28
N ALA A 141 -10.11 -21.17 -6.19
CA ALA A 141 -10.39 -20.62 -4.86
C ALA A 141 -9.28 -19.70 -4.34
N TYR A 142 -8.11 -19.73 -4.95
CA TYR A 142 -6.96 -18.91 -4.58
C TYR A 142 -6.71 -17.86 -5.68
N GLY A 143 -7.29 -16.66 -5.51
CA GLY A 143 -7.09 -15.55 -6.44
C GLY A 143 -7.48 -15.83 -7.89
N GLU A 144 -8.62 -16.51 -8.09
CA GLU A 144 -9.15 -16.92 -9.41
C GLU A 144 -8.21 -17.87 -10.20
N GLY A 145 -7.20 -18.43 -9.53
CA GLY A 145 -6.22 -19.35 -10.12
C GLY A 145 -5.11 -18.68 -10.93
N THR A 146 -5.00 -17.35 -10.87
CA THR A 146 -4.04 -16.56 -11.67
C THR A 146 -3.02 -15.79 -10.81
N LEU A 147 -3.08 -15.96 -9.49
CA LEU A 147 -2.23 -15.26 -8.57
C LEU A 147 -0.80 -15.79 -8.63
N GLU A 148 0.16 -14.89 -8.73
CA GLU A 148 1.58 -15.19 -8.66
C GLU A 148 2.17 -14.81 -7.29
N LYS A 149 3.27 -15.45 -6.93
CA LYS A 149 4.01 -15.08 -5.73
C LYS A 149 4.49 -13.63 -5.83
N GLY A 150 4.19 -12.82 -4.80
CA GLY A 150 4.54 -11.41 -4.73
C GLY A 150 3.45 -10.48 -5.25
N ASP A 151 2.36 -11.01 -5.79
CA ASP A 151 1.23 -10.20 -6.20
C ASP A 151 0.56 -9.53 -5.00
N THR A 152 0.06 -8.32 -5.23
CA THR A 152 -0.68 -7.57 -4.21
C THR A 152 -2.07 -8.17 -4.02
N VAL A 153 -2.41 -8.42 -2.77
CA VAL A 153 -3.68 -9.04 -2.38
C VAL A 153 -4.35 -8.23 -1.28
N ALA A 154 -5.66 -8.35 -1.21
CA ALA A 154 -6.48 -7.82 -0.12
C ALA A 154 -6.97 -8.94 0.78
N VAL A 155 -7.38 -8.57 1.99
CA VAL A 155 -8.02 -9.49 2.94
C VAL A 155 -9.31 -8.85 3.40
N ASN A 156 -10.41 -9.61 3.39
CA ASN A 156 -11.69 -9.21 3.95
C ASN A 156 -12.20 -10.23 4.96
N LEU A 157 -13.27 -9.89 5.64
CA LEU A 157 -13.92 -10.76 6.62
C LEU A 157 -15.12 -11.49 5.98
N GLN A 158 -15.45 -12.65 6.54
CA GLN A 158 -16.66 -13.39 6.14
C GLN A 158 -17.96 -12.58 6.25
N SER A 159 -18.01 -11.66 7.22
CA SER A 159 -19.19 -10.83 7.51
C SER A 159 -19.27 -9.56 6.66
N ASN A 160 -18.15 -9.17 5.99
CA ASN A 160 -18.09 -7.90 5.29
C ASN A 160 -17.08 -7.97 4.14
N ARG A 161 -17.51 -7.64 2.92
CA ARG A 161 -16.67 -7.62 1.73
C ARG A 161 -15.65 -6.48 1.73
N ALA A 162 -15.82 -5.45 2.56
CA ALA A 162 -14.85 -4.36 2.66
C ALA A 162 -13.48 -4.89 3.10
N PRO A 163 -12.41 -4.65 2.34
CA PRO A 163 -11.09 -5.11 2.72
C PRO A 163 -10.59 -4.47 4.03
N VAL A 164 -10.05 -5.30 4.89
CA VAL A 164 -9.48 -4.92 6.19
C VAL A 164 -7.97 -4.90 6.20
N ALA A 165 -7.32 -5.54 5.22
CA ALA A 165 -5.87 -5.53 5.11
C ALA A 165 -5.40 -5.62 3.66
N VAL A 166 -4.15 -5.23 3.44
CA VAL A 166 -3.41 -5.29 2.18
C VAL A 166 -2.08 -5.99 2.44
N GLY A 167 -1.71 -6.87 1.53
CA GLY A 167 -0.46 -7.61 1.63
C GLY A 167 0.04 -8.10 0.30
N THR A 168 1.00 -9.01 0.37
CA THR A 168 1.60 -9.68 -0.79
C THR A 168 1.46 -11.19 -0.66
N ALA A 169 1.13 -11.86 -1.74
CA ALA A 169 1.02 -13.31 -1.79
C ALA A 169 2.38 -13.98 -1.56
N TRP A 170 2.45 -14.94 -0.63
CA TRP A 170 3.65 -15.74 -0.38
C TRP A 170 3.86 -16.84 -1.40
N LEU A 171 2.79 -17.34 -1.97
CA LEU A 171 2.73 -18.47 -2.88
C LEU A 171 1.88 -18.09 -4.10
N SER A 172 2.06 -18.80 -5.20
CA SER A 172 1.14 -18.75 -6.34
C SER A 172 -0.17 -19.48 -6.02
N SER A 173 -1.21 -19.27 -6.83
CA SER A 173 -2.48 -20.01 -6.72
C SER A 173 -2.26 -21.52 -6.78
N GLU A 174 -1.36 -22.00 -7.65
CA GLU A 174 -1.02 -23.40 -7.80
C GLU A 174 -0.32 -23.94 -6.55
N ASP A 175 0.71 -23.22 -6.05
CA ASP A 175 1.42 -23.62 -4.85
C ASP A 175 0.51 -23.64 -3.62
N MET A 176 -0.41 -22.68 -3.48
CA MET A 176 -1.40 -22.66 -2.39
C MET A 176 -2.32 -23.87 -2.44
N TYR A 177 -2.78 -24.23 -3.63
CA TYR A 177 -3.62 -25.41 -3.84
C TYR A 177 -2.85 -26.69 -3.49
N MET A 178 -1.61 -26.82 -3.97
CA MET A 178 -0.75 -27.98 -3.71
C MET A 178 -0.31 -28.09 -2.26
N ALA A 179 -0.21 -26.96 -1.55
CA ALA A 179 0.18 -26.92 -0.12
C ALA A 179 -0.89 -27.54 0.82
N GLY A 180 -2.10 -27.83 0.32
CA GLY A 180 -3.16 -28.49 1.10
C GLY A 180 -3.50 -27.74 2.38
N ARG A 181 -3.71 -26.42 2.29
CA ARG A 181 -4.05 -25.53 3.41
C ARG A 181 -2.94 -25.41 4.48
N ARG A 182 -1.67 -25.59 4.12
CA ARG A 182 -0.53 -25.46 5.04
C ARG A 182 0.37 -24.31 4.61
N GLY A 183 0.87 -23.52 5.57
CA GLY A 183 1.85 -22.46 5.36
C GLY A 183 1.26 -21.08 5.29
N LYS A 184 2.09 -20.11 4.84
CA LYS A 184 1.74 -18.70 4.75
C LYS A 184 0.99 -18.43 3.44
N CYS A 185 -0.12 -17.70 3.52
CA CYS A 185 -0.89 -17.25 2.38
C CYS A 185 -0.42 -15.88 1.90
N ALA A 186 -0.50 -14.88 2.78
CA ALA A 186 -0.12 -13.50 2.46
C ALA A 186 0.63 -12.84 3.62
N GLY A 187 1.69 -12.11 3.28
CA GLY A 187 2.39 -11.21 4.18
C GLY A 187 1.66 -9.88 4.26
N ILE A 188 1.25 -9.48 5.44
CA ILE A 188 0.47 -8.25 5.64
C ILE A 188 1.40 -7.04 5.66
N LEU A 189 1.04 -5.99 4.92
CA LEU A 189 1.77 -4.73 4.87
C LEU A 189 1.06 -3.62 5.63
N HIS A 190 -0.26 -3.52 5.43
CA HIS A 190 -1.13 -2.49 5.97
C HIS A 190 -2.49 -3.08 6.32
N PHE A 191 -3.09 -2.64 7.44
CA PHE A 191 -4.38 -3.12 7.88
C PHE A 191 -5.19 -2.03 8.60
N TYR A 192 -6.49 -2.25 8.74
CA TYR A 192 -7.39 -1.42 9.52
C TYR A 192 -6.94 -1.36 10.98
N GLY A 193 -6.72 -0.16 11.50
CA GLY A 193 -6.27 0.06 12.88
C GLY A 193 -4.75 0.21 13.04
N ASP A 194 -3.95 0.06 11.97
CA ASP A 194 -2.51 0.33 12.05
C ASP A 194 -2.17 1.84 12.02
N GLN A 195 -0.89 2.17 12.09
CA GLN A 195 -0.42 3.55 12.15
C GLN A 195 -0.69 4.36 10.87
N LEU A 196 -0.77 3.70 9.69
CA LEU A 196 -1.12 4.39 8.45
C LEU A 196 -2.60 4.77 8.42
N TRP A 197 -3.48 3.88 8.87
CA TRP A 197 -4.89 4.19 9.07
C TRP A 197 -5.07 5.26 10.15
N ALA A 198 -4.38 5.14 11.28
CA ALA A 198 -4.46 6.08 12.39
C ALA A 198 -3.97 7.51 12.03
N ALA A 199 -3.04 7.63 11.09
CA ALA A 199 -2.57 8.90 10.54
C ALA A 199 -3.59 9.58 9.60
N GLY A 200 -4.60 8.84 9.12
CA GLY A 200 -5.67 9.34 8.24
C GLY A 200 -6.90 9.86 8.99
N SER A 201 -8.05 9.78 8.33
CA SER A 201 -9.35 10.22 8.88
C SER A 201 -9.88 9.31 9.99
N ARG A 202 -9.35 8.10 10.13
CA ARG A 202 -9.80 7.06 11.07
C ARG A 202 -11.25 6.64 10.84
N ASP A 203 -11.65 6.63 9.57
CA ASP A 203 -12.99 6.19 9.19
C ASP A 203 -13.19 4.72 9.55
N ASN A 204 -14.40 4.37 9.95
CA ASN A 204 -14.79 2.99 10.18
C ASN A 204 -14.85 2.23 8.84
N ILE A 205 -14.70 0.91 8.92
CA ILE A 205 -14.89 0.03 7.78
C ILE A 205 -16.32 0.23 7.25
N PRO A 206 -16.53 0.52 5.95
CA PRO A 206 -17.85 0.64 5.39
C PRO A 206 -18.58 -0.71 5.47
N ASP A 207 -19.86 -0.68 5.76
CA ASP A 207 -20.70 -1.87 5.75
C ASP A 207 -21.06 -2.23 4.30
N LEU A 208 -20.44 -3.27 3.80
CA LEU A 208 -20.71 -3.86 2.49
C LEU A 208 -21.32 -5.25 2.69
N GLU A 209 -22.09 -5.69 1.71
CA GLU A 209 -22.64 -7.06 1.74
C GLU A 209 -21.51 -8.10 1.95
N PRO A 210 -21.79 -9.18 2.70
CA PRO A 210 -20.82 -10.29 2.87
C PRO A 210 -20.33 -10.82 1.52
N PRO A 211 -19.11 -11.34 1.43
CA PRO A 211 -18.65 -11.99 0.21
C PRO A 211 -19.50 -13.23 -0.08
N CYS A 212 -19.90 -13.41 -1.35
CA CYS A 212 -20.66 -14.57 -1.77
C CYS A 212 -19.75 -15.82 -1.80
N LEU A 213 -19.75 -16.57 -0.70
CA LEU A 213 -19.01 -17.81 -0.54
C LEU A 213 -20.00 -18.95 -0.25
N PRO A 214 -20.25 -19.87 -1.21
CA PRO A 214 -21.21 -20.96 -1.02
C PRO A 214 -20.92 -21.88 0.17
N CYS A 215 -19.67 -21.88 0.64
CA CYS A 215 -19.28 -22.65 1.82
C CYS A 215 -19.78 -22.07 3.15
N LEU A 216 -20.12 -20.79 3.20
CA LEU A 216 -20.65 -20.16 4.42
C LEU A 216 -22.10 -20.56 4.68
N ASP A 217 -22.90 -20.71 3.62
CA ASP A 217 -24.32 -21.11 3.71
C ASP A 217 -24.51 -22.52 4.29
N LYS A 218 -23.46 -23.36 4.23
CA LYS A 218 -23.50 -24.75 4.75
C LYS A 218 -23.17 -24.83 6.26
N GLN A 219 -22.55 -23.83 6.84
CA GLN A 219 -22.12 -23.85 8.25
C GLN A 219 -23.18 -23.30 9.21
N GLU A 220 -24.09 -22.42 8.77
CA GLU A 220 -25.18 -21.93 9.63
C GLU A 220 -26.16 -23.02 10.09
N HIS A 221 -26.14 -24.19 9.42
CA HIS A 221 -26.97 -25.34 9.82
C HIS A 221 -26.26 -26.38 10.70
N ALA A 222 -24.95 -26.21 11.00
CA ALA A 222 -24.17 -27.17 11.77
C ALA A 222 -23.88 -26.75 13.23
N GLU A 223 -24.11 -25.48 13.58
CA GLU A 223 -23.78 -24.94 14.90
C GLU A 223 -24.98 -24.70 15.83
N GLN A 224 -25.91 -25.66 15.89
CA GLN A 224 -26.79 -25.81 17.04
C GLN A 224 -26.28 -26.94 17.94
N GLY A 225 -25.20 -26.67 18.66
CA GLY A 225 -24.73 -27.55 19.74
C GLY A 225 -23.23 -27.55 19.94
N ASP A 226 -22.66 -26.53 20.53
CA ASP A 226 -21.76 -26.70 21.67
C ASP A 226 -21.37 -25.31 22.27
N SER A 227 -21.44 -25.25 23.58
CA SER A 227 -21.34 -24.06 24.41
C SER A 227 -19.89 -23.62 24.65
N ALA A 228 -19.21 -23.16 23.60
CA ALA A 228 -17.86 -22.56 23.71
C ALA A 228 -17.76 -21.13 23.17
N GLU A 229 -18.89 -20.48 22.84
CA GLU A 229 -18.90 -19.18 22.14
C GLU A 229 -18.93 -17.95 23.07
N GLU A 230 -19.28 -18.10 24.36
CA GLU A 230 -19.40 -16.94 25.27
C GLU A 230 -18.08 -16.30 25.68
N GLU A 231 -16.92 -16.98 25.57
CA GLU A 231 -15.62 -16.41 25.95
C GLU A 231 -14.95 -15.63 24.79
N VAL A 232 -15.31 -15.88 23.54
CA VAL A 232 -14.65 -15.28 22.37
C VAL A 232 -15.23 -13.91 22.00
N GLU A 233 -16.52 -13.66 22.22
CA GLU A 233 -17.13 -12.34 21.99
C GLU A 233 -16.66 -11.28 23.00
N GLY A 234 -16.32 -11.67 24.22
CA GLY A 234 -15.76 -10.77 25.23
C GLY A 234 -14.35 -10.28 24.89
N GLU A 235 -13.50 -11.14 24.30
CA GLU A 235 -12.15 -10.76 23.88
C GLU A 235 -12.13 -9.87 22.63
N MET A 236 -13.12 -10.03 21.73
CA MET A 236 -13.19 -9.20 20.52
C MET A 236 -13.67 -7.77 20.79
N ALA A 237 -14.61 -7.58 21.73
CA ALA A 237 -14.99 -6.25 22.16
C ALA A 237 -13.80 -5.54 22.83
N ALA A 238 -12.98 -6.27 23.60
CA ALA A 238 -11.76 -5.76 24.22
C ALA A 238 -10.65 -5.45 23.22
N VAL A 239 -10.51 -6.19 22.11
CA VAL A 239 -9.53 -5.92 21.06
C VAL A 239 -9.95 -4.71 20.22
N CYS A 240 -11.24 -4.56 19.89
CA CYS A 240 -11.74 -3.35 19.26
C CYS A 240 -11.66 -2.12 20.17
N GLU A 241 -11.87 -2.26 21.48
CA GLU A 241 -11.62 -1.20 22.46
C GLU A 241 -10.13 -1.00 22.73
N GLY A 242 -9.32 -2.04 22.74
CA GLY A 242 -7.86 -1.97 22.90
C GLY A 242 -7.18 -1.22 21.75
N VAL A 243 -7.68 -1.37 20.51
CA VAL A 243 -7.22 -0.57 19.35
C VAL A 243 -7.67 0.89 19.47
N LYS A 244 -8.82 1.17 20.11
CA LYS A 244 -9.29 2.53 20.40
C LYS A 244 -8.50 3.19 21.55
N ASN A 245 -7.96 2.40 22.48
CA ASN A 245 -7.27 2.87 23.67
C ASN A 245 -5.74 2.76 23.59
N LEU A 246 -5.17 2.39 22.42
CA LEU A 246 -3.76 2.67 22.17
C LEU A 246 -3.59 4.19 22.14
N GLU A 247 -3.14 4.74 23.27
CA GLU A 247 -2.76 6.13 23.39
C GLU A 247 -1.70 6.42 22.32
N VAL A 248 -2.15 7.05 21.24
CA VAL A 248 -1.32 7.57 20.16
C VAL A 248 -0.66 8.83 20.68
N SER A 249 0.28 8.69 21.65
CA SER A 249 0.94 9.83 22.25
C SER A 249 2.01 10.47 21.36
N ASP A 250 2.42 9.85 20.23
CA ASP A 250 3.53 10.34 19.44
C ASP A 250 3.37 10.29 17.91
N VAL A 251 2.19 10.02 17.37
CA VAL A 251 1.95 10.20 15.93
C VAL A 251 1.41 11.62 15.73
N GLN A 252 2.31 12.54 15.39
CA GLN A 252 1.87 13.84 14.89
C GLN A 252 0.97 13.60 13.67
N PRO A 253 -0.24 14.19 13.61
CA PRO A 253 -1.04 14.17 12.40
C PRO A 253 -0.17 14.68 11.26
N ILE A 254 -0.30 14.08 10.07
CA ILE A 254 0.37 14.60 8.87
C ILE A 254 -0.27 15.96 8.61
N ALA A 255 0.29 16.99 9.24
CA ALA A 255 -0.24 18.34 9.15
C ALA A 255 -0.03 18.83 7.71
N VAL A 256 -1.12 19.10 7.04
CA VAL A 256 -1.17 19.91 5.81
C VAL A 256 -1.17 21.38 6.23
N GLU A 257 -0.32 21.78 7.19
CA GLU A 257 -0.18 23.16 7.57
C GLU A 257 1.05 23.77 6.89
N ASN A 258 0.73 24.67 5.96
CA ASN A 258 1.52 25.84 5.53
C ASN A 258 2.97 25.62 5.10
N VAL A 259 3.15 25.23 3.83
CA VAL A 259 4.35 25.59 3.05
C VAL A 259 4.05 26.89 2.27
N LEU A 260 3.66 27.94 2.94
CA LEU A 260 3.46 29.26 2.34
C LEU A 260 4.20 30.38 3.07
N GLU A 261 5.39 30.13 3.62
CA GLU A 261 6.25 31.22 4.07
C GLU A 261 7.68 30.72 4.29
N GLU A 262 8.47 30.59 3.21
CA GLU A 262 9.94 30.75 3.23
C GLU A 262 10.48 30.93 1.79
N GLU A 263 10.02 31.96 1.09
CA GLU A 263 10.77 32.58 -0.01
C GLU A 263 10.87 34.10 0.23
N SER A 264 11.63 34.52 1.22
CA SER A 264 12.16 35.88 1.27
C SER A 264 13.23 35.97 2.33
N ASN A 265 14.46 35.58 2.03
CA ASN A 265 15.68 36.20 2.59
C ASN A 265 16.90 35.68 1.82
N ILE A 266 17.14 36.30 0.68
CA ILE A 266 18.47 36.35 0.09
C ILE A 266 19.07 37.66 0.56
N PRO A 267 20.18 37.70 1.32
CA PRO A 267 20.87 38.96 1.59
C PRO A 267 21.60 39.41 0.32
N GLU A 268 21.24 40.58 -0.15
CA GLU A 268 22.03 41.38 -1.08
C GLU A 268 23.41 41.63 -0.47
N ALA A 269 24.44 41.10 -1.10
CA ALA A 269 25.82 41.54 -0.89
C ALA A 269 26.24 42.34 -2.13
N SER A 270 26.23 43.65 -1.95
CA SER A 270 26.88 44.64 -2.80
C SER A 270 28.39 44.43 -2.86
N ALA A 271 28.96 44.35 -4.03
CA ALA A 271 30.29 44.95 -4.31
C ALA A 271 30.52 45.06 -5.82
N THR A 272 30.78 46.23 -6.21
CA THR A 272 31.16 46.72 -7.54
C THR A 272 32.62 46.39 -7.88
N PRO A 273 33.07 46.73 -9.10
CA PRO A 273 33.98 45.93 -9.91
C PRO A 273 35.42 46.44 -9.89
N GLU A 274 36.34 45.59 -10.26
CA GLU A 274 37.65 46.08 -10.77
C GLU A 274 38.12 45.23 -11.96
N VAL A 275 38.54 46.00 -12.97
CA VAL A 275 39.03 45.70 -14.29
C VAL A 275 40.47 45.20 -14.22
N ALA A 276 40.84 44.21 -14.97
CA ALA A 276 42.15 44.11 -15.59
C ALA A 276 42.14 43.12 -16.75
N GLU A 277 42.58 43.63 -17.87
CA GLU A 277 42.91 43.02 -19.15
C GLU A 277 44.03 41.99 -19.05
N GLU A 278 44.01 41.05 -19.95
CA GLU A 278 45.00 40.78 -21.04
C GLU A 278 44.82 39.36 -21.57
N SER A 279 44.41 39.26 -22.81
CA SER A 279 45.03 38.73 -24.02
C SER A 279 45.72 37.37 -23.91
N GLU A 280 45.27 36.39 -24.70
CA GLU A 280 45.90 35.96 -25.93
C GLU A 280 45.12 34.83 -26.60
N ALA A 281 45.02 35.01 -27.88
CA ALA A 281 44.46 34.13 -28.90
C ALA A 281 45.22 32.84 -29.12
N ARG A 282 44.51 31.78 -29.47
CA ARG A 282 44.91 30.87 -30.57
C ARG A 282 43.73 29.98 -31.00
N THR A 283 43.40 30.12 -32.24
CA THR A 283 42.54 29.28 -33.07
C THR A 283 43.39 28.18 -33.76
N PRO A 284 42.85 27.44 -34.72
CA PRO A 284 42.36 26.06 -34.62
C PRO A 284 43.09 25.12 -35.61
N ALA A 285 42.94 23.87 -35.49
CA ALA A 285 43.17 22.84 -36.55
C ALA A 285 42.81 21.47 -35.93
N GLU A 286 42.33 20.45 -36.55
CA GLU A 286 41.98 20.17 -37.95
C GLU A 286 41.20 18.84 -37.95
N VAL A 287 40.30 18.76 -38.88
CA VAL A 287 39.57 17.61 -39.39
C VAL A 287 40.47 16.44 -39.70
N LEU A 288 40.05 15.23 -39.34
CA LEU A 288 40.41 14.03 -40.11
C LEU A 288 39.28 13.00 -40.11
N PHE A 289 38.62 12.90 -41.22
CA PHE A 289 37.82 11.81 -41.77
C PHE A 289 38.68 10.56 -41.89
N PHE A 290 38.16 9.42 -41.49
CA PHE A 290 38.46 8.14 -42.15
C PHE A 290 37.19 7.32 -42.30
N SER A 291 36.76 7.23 -43.54
CA SER A 291 35.86 6.25 -44.12
C SER A 291 36.69 5.14 -44.71
N VAL A 292 36.36 3.88 -44.47
CA VAL A 292 36.63 2.70 -45.32
C VAL A 292 35.66 1.62 -44.89
N ASP A 293 34.66 1.37 -45.60
CA ASP A 293 34.36 0.47 -46.72
C ASP A 293 34.37 -1.03 -46.39
N LYS A 294 33.22 -1.60 -46.76
CA LYS A 294 32.78 -2.96 -47.05
C LYS A 294 33.85 -3.96 -47.49
N THR A 295 33.66 -5.19 -47.09
CA THR A 295 33.43 -6.45 -47.84
C THR A 295 33.98 -7.64 -47.03
N ASN A 296 33.19 -8.58 -46.68
CA ASN A 296 32.86 -9.92 -47.21
C ASN A 296 31.89 -10.62 -46.23
#